data_f3beab246a27c40948f4a77cf2f74417
#
_entry.id   f3beab246a27c40948f4a77cf2f74417
#
_cell.length_a   1.000
_cell.length_b   1.000
_cell.length_c   1.000
_cell.angle_alpha   90.00
_cell.angle_beta   90.00
_cell.angle_gamma   90.00
#
_symmetry.space_group_name_H-M   'P 1'
#
loop_
_entity.id
_entity.type
_entity.pdbx_description
1 polymer ?
#
loop_
_entity_poly.entity_id
_entity_poly.type
_entity_poly.pdbx_seq_one_letter_code
_entity_poly.pdbx_strand_id
1 'polypeptide(L)'
;MTCIIFGDAFTFPDGDASTNRVYTYARGFLEHGSDVHVVCFRNTYLPVSSGEKEGIRYYHPFNRTKRSSSFILRRIHSAGKFARTCKLLRQINRNNKKALILCYTKSLSTQLFAFMLSRIFGFFMVLERSEHPFKDYKSRIALRARGVIRLAFEIRFTDLIFCISDYLIEFYKTGGAGKEKLFKVPSTVDTDRFVGSFERPMMRKYICYCGSLTILKDGVDILIKSYAEIAERFKDMDLILVGRADTMEDEKYFRDLVDSFGLKESIHFTGKLSRNKIPAYLSHAELLTLARPKSIVADAGFPSKVTEYLATGRPVVVTSVGEIPVYLKDNFNAFLAEPGSIESFAERMAFVLENKDFAESAGLKGKELAAGVFNYRNQVGNIIAFLKSKNL
;
A
#
# COMPACT_ATOMS: atom_id res chain seq x y z
N MET A 1 23.31 -2.58 10.81
CA MET A 1 22.69 -1.23 10.70
C MET A 1 21.39 -1.23 11.48
N THR A 2 21.04 -0.11 12.14
CA THR A 2 19.71 0.03 12.76
C THR A 2 18.76 0.73 11.80
N CYS A 3 17.59 0.15 11.57
CA CYS A 3 16.52 0.73 10.76
C CYS A 3 15.34 1.11 11.65
N ILE A 4 14.99 2.40 11.69
CA ILE A 4 13.87 2.92 12.45
C ILE A 4 12.80 3.36 11.44
N ILE A 5 11.71 2.60 11.31
CA ILE A 5 10.56 2.97 10.48
C ILE A 5 9.64 3.83 11.34
N PHE A 6 9.56 5.11 11.03
CA PHE A 6 8.87 6.11 11.82
C PHE A 6 7.76 6.80 11.03
N GLY A 7 6.58 6.96 11.61
CA GLY A 7 5.53 7.74 10.96
C GLY A 7 4.14 7.61 11.55
N ASP A 8 3.22 8.37 10.95
CA ASP A 8 1.80 8.43 11.30
C ASP A 8 0.87 7.98 10.15
N ALA A 9 1.45 7.58 9.01
CA ALA A 9 0.68 7.10 7.85
C ALA A 9 0.25 5.63 7.96
N PHE A 10 0.68 4.93 8.99
CA PHE A 10 0.42 3.50 9.20
C PHE A 10 0.10 3.19 10.66
N THR A 11 -0.38 1.98 10.90
CA THR A 11 -0.45 1.32 12.20
C THR A 11 0.35 0.02 12.14
N PHE A 12 0.78 -0.52 13.27
CA PHE A 12 1.52 -1.78 13.33
C PHE A 12 1.22 -2.46 14.68
N PRO A 13 1.06 -3.79 14.75
CA PRO A 13 1.35 -4.78 13.71
C PRO A 13 0.21 -4.96 12.68
N ASP A 14 -1.00 -4.49 12.96
CA ASP A 14 -2.17 -4.68 12.10
C ASP A 14 -2.65 -3.35 11.51
N GLY A 15 -3.16 -3.41 10.26
CA GLY A 15 -3.62 -2.22 9.54
C GLY A 15 -3.94 -2.50 8.08
N ASP A 16 -3.76 -1.47 7.25
CA ASP A 16 -4.12 -1.47 5.85
C ASP A 16 -2.86 -1.57 4.94
N ALA A 17 -2.97 -1.20 3.66
CA ALA A 17 -1.89 -1.28 2.67
C ALA A 17 -0.56 -0.62 3.12
N SER A 18 -0.64 0.51 3.84
CA SER A 18 0.56 1.17 4.38
C SER A 18 1.26 0.32 5.45
N THR A 19 0.49 -0.42 6.24
CA THR A 19 1.02 -1.39 7.21
C THR A 19 1.72 -2.56 6.53
N ASN A 20 1.15 -3.08 5.43
CA ASN A 20 1.80 -4.12 4.64
C ASN A 20 3.15 -3.65 4.09
N ARG A 21 3.24 -2.40 3.61
CA ARG A 21 4.50 -1.83 3.13
C ARG A 21 5.54 -1.68 4.25
N VAL A 22 5.12 -1.19 5.41
CA VAL A 22 6.00 -1.11 6.60
C VAL A 22 6.44 -2.50 7.04
N TYR A 23 5.53 -3.46 7.05
CA TYR A 23 5.84 -4.83 7.43
C TYR A 23 6.87 -5.46 6.48
N THR A 24 6.70 -5.32 5.17
CA THR A 24 7.64 -5.86 4.18
C THR A 24 9.01 -5.20 4.26
N TYR A 25 9.08 -3.90 4.49
CA TYR A 25 10.35 -3.22 4.76
C TYR A 25 11.00 -3.74 6.05
N ALA A 26 10.25 -3.75 7.17
CA ALA A 26 10.77 -4.18 8.46
C ALA A 26 11.31 -5.60 8.41
N ARG A 27 10.55 -6.53 7.81
CA ARG A 27 10.95 -7.92 7.65
C ARG A 27 12.17 -8.05 6.75
N GLY A 28 12.20 -7.35 5.61
CA GLY A 28 13.34 -7.37 4.71
C GLY A 28 14.62 -6.84 5.37
N PHE A 29 14.56 -5.74 6.08
CA PHE A 29 15.72 -5.23 6.84
C PHE A 29 16.17 -6.20 7.93
N LEU A 30 15.24 -6.83 8.64
CA LEU A 30 15.54 -7.83 9.67
C LEU A 30 16.26 -9.06 9.09
N GLU A 31 15.73 -9.62 7.99
CA GLU A 31 16.31 -10.77 7.31
C GLU A 31 17.70 -10.50 6.71
N HIS A 32 17.98 -9.22 6.41
CA HIS A 32 19.33 -8.78 6.02
C HIS A 32 20.22 -8.36 7.21
N GLY A 33 19.88 -8.78 8.42
CA GLY A 33 20.70 -8.60 9.63
C GLY A 33 20.67 -7.19 10.22
N SER A 34 19.68 -6.36 9.90
CA SER A 34 19.52 -5.06 10.54
C SER A 34 18.72 -5.18 11.84
N ASP A 35 19.02 -4.32 12.82
CA ASP A 35 18.18 -4.14 14.00
C ASP A 35 17.00 -3.23 13.66
N VAL A 36 15.75 -3.73 13.78
CA VAL A 36 14.57 -3.05 13.24
C VAL A 36 13.61 -2.60 14.33
N HIS A 37 13.22 -1.33 14.25
CA HIS A 37 12.26 -0.71 15.17
C HIS A 37 11.16 0.01 14.39
N VAL A 38 9.89 -0.33 14.62
CA VAL A 38 8.73 0.34 14.03
C VAL A 38 8.10 1.27 15.05
N VAL A 39 8.09 2.58 14.77
CA VAL A 39 7.56 3.61 15.66
C VAL A 39 6.32 4.24 15.06
N CYS A 40 5.14 3.82 15.54
CA CYS A 40 3.84 4.32 15.10
C CYS A 40 3.52 5.65 15.78
N PHE A 41 3.79 6.76 15.10
CA PHE A 41 3.63 8.11 15.66
C PHE A 41 2.21 8.66 15.55
N ARG A 42 1.24 7.80 15.41
CA ARG A 42 -0.19 8.13 15.33
C ARG A 42 -0.82 8.24 16.72
N ASN A 43 -1.84 9.09 16.88
CA ASN A 43 -2.64 9.16 18.10
C ASN A 43 -3.68 8.04 18.09
N THR A 44 -3.27 6.84 18.43
CA THR A 44 -4.12 5.63 18.50
C THR A 44 -4.31 5.22 19.97
N TYR A 45 -5.53 4.88 20.33
CA TYR A 45 -5.85 4.36 21.67
C TYR A 45 -5.77 2.84 21.63
N LEU A 46 -4.73 2.29 22.22
CA LEU A 46 -4.43 0.86 22.20
C LEU A 46 -4.13 0.35 23.61
N PRO A 47 -4.48 -0.90 23.91
CA PRO A 47 -4.18 -1.51 25.22
C PRO A 47 -2.68 -1.71 25.43
N VAL A 48 -1.91 -1.88 24.34
CA VAL A 48 -0.47 -2.18 24.38
C VAL A 48 0.30 -1.05 23.69
N SER A 49 1.32 -0.53 24.37
CA SER A 49 2.16 0.58 23.87
C SER A 49 3.42 0.13 23.14
N SER A 50 3.81 -1.13 23.25
CA SER A 50 4.96 -1.72 22.56
C SER A 50 4.85 -3.23 22.55
N GLY A 51 5.53 -3.88 21.62
CA GLY A 51 5.56 -5.33 21.49
C GLY A 51 6.56 -5.77 20.43
N GLU A 52 6.52 -7.07 20.14
CA GLU A 52 7.31 -7.70 19.09
C GLU A 52 6.41 -8.59 18.25
N LYS A 53 6.62 -8.58 16.95
CA LYS A 53 5.96 -9.50 15.99
C LYS A 53 7.00 -10.00 15.01
N GLU A 54 7.21 -11.29 14.98
CA GLU A 54 8.17 -11.96 14.07
C GLU A 54 9.57 -11.33 14.12
N GLY A 55 10.06 -11.00 15.33
CA GLY A 55 11.36 -10.34 15.54
C GLY A 55 11.37 -8.82 15.31
N ILE A 56 10.25 -8.23 14.84
CA ILE A 56 10.13 -6.80 14.59
C ILE A 56 9.59 -6.12 15.87
N ARG A 57 10.42 -5.30 16.50
CA ARG A 57 10.01 -4.52 17.66
C ARG A 57 9.20 -3.29 17.24
N TYR A 58 8.05 -3.07 17.88
CA TYR A 58 7.20 -1.92 17.57
C TYR A 58 6.80 -1.13 18.81
N TYR A 59 6.51 0.16 18.61
CA TYR A 59 6.23 1.12 19.67
C TYR A 59 5.12 2.08 19.26
N HIS A 60 4.23 2.40 20.22
CA HIS A 60 3.18 3.41 20.10
C HIS A 60 3.42 4.54 21.13
N PRO A 61 4.22 5.56 20.82
CA PRO A 61 4.61 6.60 21.79
C PRO A 61 3.45 7.43 22.34
N PHE A 62 2.29 7.41 21.67
CA PHE A 62 1.08 8.05 22.20
C PHE A 62 0.65 7.44 23.52
N ASN A 63 0.77 6.13 23.71
CA ASN A 63 0.62 5.37 24.94
C ASN A 63 -0.62 5.76 25.74
N ARG A 64 -1.80 5.61 25.14
CA ARG A 64 -3.10 5.87 25.77
C ARG A 64 -4.11 4.81 25.35
N THR A 65 -4.89 4.34 26.32
CA THR A 65 -5.91 3.31 26.10
C THR A 65 -7.29 3.90 25.82
N LYS A 66 -7.59 5.09 26.40
CA LYS A 66 -8.90 5.75 26.27
C LYS A 66 -8.75 7.21 25.89
N ARG A 67 -9.72 7.73 25.15
CA ARG A 67 -9.84 9.14 24.78
C ARG A 67 -10.35 9.96 25.98
N SER A 68 -9.62 11.00 26.38
CA SER A 68 -10.10 11.94 27.40
C SER A 68 -11.23 12.82 26.84
N SER A 69 -12.22 13.15 27.69
CA SER A 69 -13.27 14.13 27.40
C SER A 69 -12.69 15.54 27.33
N SER A 70 -11.69 15.88 28.16
CA SER A 70 -11.07 17.19 28.19
C SER A 70 -10.22 17.48 26.94
N PHE A 71 -10.46 18.62 26.30
CA PHE A 71 -9.69 19.10 25.15
C PHE A 71 -8.22 19.34 25.52
N ILE A 72 -7.96 19.97 26.69
CA ILE A 72 -6.62 20.29 27.16
C ILE A 72 -5.80 19.03 27.40
N LEU A 73 -6.37 18.03 28.10
CA LEU A 73 -5.71 16.75 28.33
C LEU A 73 -5.38 16.03 27.04
N ARG A 74 -6.25 16.09 26.01
CA ARG A 74 -5.94 15.52 24.69
C ARG A 74 -4.72 16.20 24.05
N ARG A 75 -4.54 17.51 24.20
CA ARG A 75 -3.34 18.24 23.71
C ARG A 75 -2.08 17.85 24.46
N ILE A 76 -2.14 17.79 25.80
CA ILE A 76 -1.04 17.33 26.65
C ILE A 76 -0.64 15.89 26.30
N HIS A 77 -1.61 15.00 26.13
CA HIS A 77 -1.33 13.61 25.72
C HIS A 77 -0.65 13.53 24.34
N SER A 78 -1.11 14.37 23.39
CA SER A 78 -0.50 14.45 22.06
C SER A 78 0.91 15.03 22.12
N ALA A 79 1.16 16.04 22.96
CA ALA A 79 2.50 16.59 23.16
C ALA A 79 3.44 15.57 23.84
N GLY A 80 2.94 14.81 24.81
CA GLY A 80 3.74 13.81 25.52
C GLY A 80 4.33 12.70 24.64
N LYS A 81 3.73 12.42 23.46
CA LYS A 81 4.31 11.44 22.54
C LYS A 81 5.68 11.86 21.99
N PHE A 82 5.93 13.16 21.81
CA PHE A 82 7.20 13.69 21.34
C PHE A 82 8.33 13.38 22.32
N ALA A 83 8.13 13.67 23.61
CA ALA A 83 9.10 13.39 24.66
C ALA A 83 9.38 11.88 24.79
N ARG A 84 8.32 11.04 24.74
CA ARG A 84 8.47 9.58 24.79
C ARG A 84 9.23 9.04 23.58
N THR A 85 9.01 9.60 22.39
CA THR A 85 9.76 9.22 21.18
C THR A 85 11.23 9.62 21.32
N CYS A 86 11.56 10.81 21.80
CA CYS A 86 12.95 11.22 22.06
C CYS A 86 13.64 10.27 23.03
N LYS A 87 12.96 9.90 24.14
CA LYS A 87 13.49 8.94 25.13
C LYS A 87 13.75 7.57 24.49
N LEU A 88 12.81 7.06 23.72
CA LEU A 88 12.91 5.78 22.99
C LEU A 88 14.11 5.80 22.03
N LEU A 89 14.21 6.83 21.17
CA LEU A 89 15.29 6.91 20.19
C LEU A 89 16.66 7.09 20.84
N ARG A 90 16.73 7.80 21.97
CA ARG A 90 17.97 7.86 22.78
C ARG A 90 18.38 6.47 23.28
N GLN A 91 17.43 5.63 23.69
CA GLN A 91 17.71 4.26 24.13
C GLN A 91 18.22 3.38 22.97
N ILE A 92 17.56 3.46 21.80
CA ILE A 92 17.94 2.73 20.59
C ILE A 92 19.34 3.15 20.13
N ASN A 93 19.64 4.46 20.15
CA ASN A 93 20.91 4.99 19.66
C ASN A 93 22.13 4.68 20.54
N ARG A 94 21.92 4.29 21.80
CA ARG A 94 23.04 4.00 22.73
C ARG A 94 24.02 2.94 22.23
N ASN A 95 23.51 1.98 21.44
CA ASN A 95 24.25 0.81 20.98
C ASN A 95 24.63 0.85 19.49
N ASN A 96 24.21 1.88 18.74
CA ASN A 96 24.30 1.88 17.28
C ASN A 96 24.92 3.16 16.72
N LYS A 97 26.08 3.01 16.10
CA LYS A 97 26.79 4.14 15.45
C LYS A 97 26.25 4.53 14.08
N LYS A 98 25.51 3.62 13.40
CA LYS A 98 24.91 3.86 12.07
C LYS A 98 23.44 3.48 12.11
N ALA A 99 22.57 4.47 12.04
CA ALA A 99 21.14 4.26 12.01
C ALA A 99 20.47 5.12 10.93
N LEU A 100 19.44 4.56 10.30
CA LEU A 100 18.56 5.29 9.41
C LEU A 100 17.17 5.44 10.03
N ILE A 101 16.53 6.57 9.77
CA ILE A 101 15.11 6.80 10.03
C ILE A 101 14.36 6.83 8.71
N LEU A 102 13.55 5.79 8.44
CA LEU A 102 12.65 5.72 7.30
C LEU A 102 11.33 6.37 7.69
N CYS A 103 11.13 7.61 7.25
CA CYS A 103 9.96 8.42 7.59
C CYS A 103 8.81 8.19 6.61
N TYR A 104 7.72 7.58 7.10
CA TYR A 104 6.51 7.36 6.32
C TYR A 104 5.34 8.15 6.91
N THR A 105 5.12 9.34 6.40
CA THR A 105 4.13 10.30 6.91
C THR A 105 3.52 11.15 5.81
N LYS A 106 2.26 11.56 6.04
CA LYS A 106 1.57 12.60 5.24
C LYS A 106 1.60 13.97 5.94
N SER A 107 2.05 14.03 7.20
CA SER A 107 2.06 15.23 8.04
C SER A 107 3.39 15.97 7.98
N LEU A 108 3.38 17.25 7.62
CA LEU A 108 4.58 18.09 7.64
C LEU A 108 5.19 18.20 9.04
N SER A 109 4.36 18.32 10.09
CA SER A 109 4.84 18.40 11.47
C SER A 109 5.54 17.13 11.94
N THR A 110 5.03 15.96 11.53
CA THR A 110 5.69 14.67 11.80
C THR A 110 7.02 14.55 11.05
N GLN A 111 7.06 15.06 9.82
CA GLN A 111 8.27 15.08 9.01
C GLN A 111 9.35 16.03 9.59
N LEU A 112 8.93 17.24 10.01
CA LEU A 112 9.81 18.18 10.72
C LEU A 112 10.39 17.57 12.00
N PHE A 113 9.56 16.87 12.75
CA PHE A 113 10.00 16.18 13.95
C PHE A 113 11.00 15.05 13.64
N ALA A 114 10.72 14.24 12.61
CA ALA A 114 11.66 13.20 12.16
C ALA A 114 13.01 13.81 11.72
N PHE A 115 12.98 14.93 11.01
CA PHE A 115 14.19 15.67 10.64
C PHE A 115 14.97 16.15 11.87
N MET A 116 14.31 16.78 12.83
CA MET A 116 14.96 17.21 14.07
C MET A 116 15.63 16.03 14.80
N LEU A 117 14.90 14.90 14.92
CA LEU A 117 15.43 13.68 15.54
C LEU A 117 16.65 13.14 14.78
N SER A 118 16.59 13.16 13.43
CA SER A 118 17.71 12.70 12.62
C SER A 118 18.98 13.52 12.85
N ARG A 119 18.84 14.84 13.00
CA ARG A 119 20.00 15.73 13.27
C ARG A 119 20.52 15.59 14.70
N ILE A 120 19.62 15.49 15.70
CA ILE A 120 20.01 15.34 17.12
C ILE A 120 20.74 14.01 17.38
N PHE A 121 20.30 12.93 16.75
CA PHE A 121 20.86 11.59 16.98
C PHE A 121 21.85 11.13 15.91
N GLY A 122 22.11 11.94 14.87
CA GLY A 122 23.00 11.58 13.77
C GLY A 122 22.45 10.48 12.86
N PHE A 123 21.12 10.38 12.75
CA PHE A 123 20.48 9.40 11.86
C PHE A 123 20.44 9.91 10.43
N PHE A 124 20.56 8.98 9.49
CA PHE A 124 20.31 9.24 8.08
C PHE A 124 18.80 9.24 7.81
N MET A 125 18.26 10.30 7.24
CA MET A 125 16.82 10.46 7.04
C MET A 125 16.40 10.09 5.62
N VAL A 126 15.58 9.06 5.52
CA VAL A 126 14.92 8.62 4.29
C VAL A 126 13.44 8.94 4.36
N LEU A 127 12.90 9.56 3.31
CA LEU A 127 11.48 9.85 3.19
C LEU A 127 10.83 8.84 2.26
N GLU A 128 9.81 8.12 2.73
CA GLU A 128 9.01 7.19 1.91
C GLU A 128 7.86 7.93 1.22
N ARG A 129 7.74 7.78 -0.11
CA ARG A 129 6.69 8.34 -0.96
C ARG A 129 6.06 7.28 -1.84
N SER A 130 4.91 6.79 -1.41
CA SER A 130 4.08 5.81 -2.14
C SER A 130 2.78 6.40 -2.70
N GLU A 131 2.54 7.69 -2.48
CA GLU A 131 1.40 8.44 -3.02
C GLU A 131 1.82 9.87 -3.35
N HIS A 132 1.08 10.53 -4.25
CA HIS A 132 1.30 11.93 -4.59
C HIS A 132 1.14 12.82 -3.34
N PRO A 133 2.15 13.65 -2.99
CA PRO A 133 2.14 14.42 -1.74
C PRO A 133 1.09 15.53 -1.70
N PHE A 134 0.55 15.94 -2.87
CA PHE A 134 -0.35 17.09 -3.03
C PHE A 134 -1.73 16.73 -3.63
N LYS A 135 -2.16 15.49 -3.52
CA LYS A 135 -3.45 15.06 -4.08
C LYS A 135 -4.64 15.90 -3.61
N ASP A 136 -4.54 16.42 -2.39
CA ASP A 136 -5.61 17.18 -1.73
C ASP A 136 -5.55 18.70 -2.02
N TYR A 137 -4.56 19.18 -2.80
CA TYR A 137 -4.30 20.62 -3.01
C TYR A 137 -4.84 21.20 -4.33
N LYS A 138 -5.73 20.49 -5.03
CA LYS A 138 -6.15 20.86 -6.40
C LYS A 138 -6.89 22.17 -6.56
N SER A 139 -7.51 22.76 -5.51
CA SER A 139 -8.53 23.79 -5.72
C SER A 139 -8.26 25.19 -5.18
N ARG A 140 -7.19 25.46 -4.40
CA ARG A 140 -6.94 26.77 -3.81
C ARG A 140 -5.48 27.21 -3.96
N ILE A 141 -5.26 28.50 -4.35
CA ILE A 141 -3.91 29.12 -4.50
C ILE A 141 -3.08 28.98 -3.23
N ALA A 142 -3.67 29.21 -2.05
CA ALA A 142 -3.00 29.04 -0.77
C ALA A 142 -2.51 27.59 -0.51
N LEU A 143 -3.25 26.61 -1.02
CA LEU A 143 -2.87 25.21 -0.92
C LEU A 143 -1.72 24.86 -1.88
N ARG A 144 -1.67 25.46 -3.07
CA ARG A 144 -0.54 25.33 -4.01
C ARG A 144 0.74 25.91 -3.40
N ALA A 145 0.68 27.09 -2.78
CA ALA A 145 1.83 27.68 -2.09
C ALA A 145 2.36 26.78 -0.96
N ARG A 146 1.46 26.22 -0.14
CA ARG A 146 1.83 25.22 0.89
C ARG A 146 2.46 23.98 0.29
N GLY A 147 1.99 23.55 -0.88
CA GLY A 147 2.57 22.44 -1.62
C GLY A 147 4.02 22.69 -2.03
N VAL A 148 4.31 23.87 -2.57
CA VAL A 148 5.67 24.27 -2.97
C VAL A 148 6.60 24.33 -1.76
N ILE A 149 6.16 24.95 -0.66
CA ILE A 149 6.94 25.01 0.60
C ILE A 149 7.23 23.60 1.12
N ARG A 150 6.24 22.71 1.09
CA ARG A 150 6.42 21.33 1.50
C ARG A 150 7.41 20.60 0.61
N LEU A 151 7.31 20.75 -0.71
CA LEU A 151 8.22 20.11 -1.66
C LEU A 151 9.66 20.59 -1.43
N ALA A 152 9.87 21.91 -1.31
CA ALA A 152 11.18 22.48 -1.00
C ALA A 152 11.74 21.94 0.32
N PHE A 153 10.89 21.80 1.34
CA PHE A 153 11.27 21.21 2.62
C PHE A 153 11.66 19.73 2.47
N GLU A 154 10.84 18.92 1.77
CA GLU A 154 11.12 17.51 1.54
C GLU A 154 12.47 17.33 0.83
N ILE A 155 12.73 18.12 -0.22
CA ILE A 155 13.99 18.06 -0.96
C ILE A 155 15.19 18.51 -0.12
N ARG A 156 15.04 19.63 0.63
CA ARG A 156 16.15 20.26 1.35
C ARG A 156 16.59 19.51 2.60
N PHE A 157 15.62 18.92 3.32
CA PHE A 157 15.83 18.41 4.68
C PHE A 157 15.78 16.88 4.78
N THR A 158 15.69 16.14 3.67
CA THR A 158 15.87 14.70 3.66
C THR A 158 17.19 14.33 2.98
N ASP A 159 17.79 13.25 3.42
CA ASP A 159 19.01 12.74 2.80
C ASP A 159 18.71 11.90 1.56
N LEU A 160 17.61 11.10 1.60
CA LEU A 160 17.08 10.34 0.47
C LEU A 160 15.55 10.37 0.44
N ILE A 161 14.98 10.20 -0.77
CA ILE A 161 13.55 10.04 -1.01
C ILE A 161 13.35 8.73 -1.76
N PHE A 162 12.63 7.79 -1.15
CA PHE A 162 12.17 6.58 -1.82
C PHE A 162 10.86 6.87 -2.54
N CYS A 163 10.82 6.64 -3.83
CA CYS A 163 9.65 6.87 -4.68
C CYS A 163 9.12 5.54 -5.20
N ILE A 164 7.81 5.32 -5.11
CA ILE A 164 7.19 4.07 -5.59
C ILE A 164 7.09 4.02 -7.12
N SER A 165 7.17 5.17 -7.81
CA SER A 165 6.89 5.31 -9.24
C SER A 165 7.90 6.21 -9.94
N ASP A 166 8.04 6.03 -11.26
CA ASP A 166 8.80 6.94 -12.12
C ASP A 166 8.15 8.33 -12.17
N TYR A 167 6.81 8.38 -12.08
CA TYR A 167 6.09 9.64 -11.94
C TYR A 167 6.59 10.45 -10.74
N LEU A 168 6.75 9.83 -9.56
CA LEU A 168 7.25 10.52 -8.37
C LEU A 168 8.74 10.87 -8.49
N ILE A 169 9.56 10.05 -9.10
CA ILE A 169 10.95 10.39 -9.41
C ILE A 169 11.01 11.67 -10.24
N GLU A 170 10.25 11.74 -11.34
CA GLU A 170 10.23 12.91 -12.20
C GLU A 170 9.62 14.14 -11.52
N PHE A 171 8.58 13.93 -10.72
CA PHE A 171 7.98 14.99 -9.90
C PHE A 171 9.00 15.66 -8.96
N TYR A 172 9.80 14.87 -8.24
CA TYR A 172 10.84 15.41 -7.34
C TYR A 172 12.02 16.01 -8.10
N LYS A 173 12.43 15.43 -9.24
CA LYS A 173 13.46 16.01 -10.12
C LYS A 173 13.03 17.38 -10.64
N THR A 174 11.84 17.49 -11.16
CA THR A 174 11.26 18.77 -11.63
C THR A 174 11.14 19.79 -10.48
N GLY A 175 10.92 19.30 -9.25
CA GLY A 175 10.94 20.11 -8.03
C GLY A 175 12.33 20.53 -7.55
N GLY A 176 13.42 20.12 -8.25
CA GLY A 176 14.80 20.50 -7.93
C GLY A 176 15.58 19.48 -7.09
N ALA A 177 15.07 18.26 -6.93
CA ALA A 177 15.83 17.20 -6.25
C ALA A 177 16.94 16.65 -7.16
N GLY A 178 18.16 16.51 -6.64
CA GLY A 178 19.24 15.83 -7.31
C GLY A 178 18.95 14.32 -7.48
N LYS A 179 19.44 13.74 -8.58
CA LYS A 179 19.26 12.29 -8.84
C LYS A 179 19.79 11.41 -7.72
N GLU A 180 20.85 11.81 -7.07
CA GLU A 180 21.52 11.10 -5.98
C GLU A 180 20.67 10.99 -4.72
N LYS A 181 19.62 11.82 -4.60
CA LYS A 181 18.63 11.79 -3.50
C LYS A 181 17.42 10.92 -3.78
N LEU A 182 17.23 10.47 -5.00
CA LEU A 182 16.04 9.75 -5.42
C LEU A 182 16.35 8.28 -5.65
N PHE A 183 15.54 7.41 -5.10
CA PHE A 183 15.65 5.98 -5.30
C PHE A 183 14.27 5.35 -5.52
N LYS A 184 14.09 4.63 -6.64
CA LYS A 184 12.84 3.94 -6.94
C LYS A 184 12.74 2.67 -6.12
N VAL A 185 11.68 2.56 -5.31
CA VAL A 185 11.33 1.33 -4.59
C VAL A 185 9.91 0.94 -4.98
N PRO A 186 9.74 -0.03 -5.88
CA PRO A 186 8.42 -0.52 -6.29
C PRO A 186 7.57 -0.98 -5.12
N SER A 187 6.31 -1.26 -5.37
CA SER A 187 5.47 -1.95 -4.38
C SER A 187 6.10 -3.26 -3.97
N THR A 188 5.95 -3.64 -2.70
CA THR A 188 6.57 -4.85 -2.15
C THR A 188 5.50 -5.82 -1.67
N VAL A 189 5.72 -7.12 -1.87
CA VAL A 189 4.86 -8.20 -1.41
C VAL A 189 5.66 -9.27 -0.66
N ASP A 190 5.02 -9.83 0.35
CA ASP A 190 5.45 -11.05 1.02
C ASP A 190 4.83 -12.25 0.28
N THR A 191 5.58 -12.84 -0.62
CA THR A 191 5.12 -13.96 -1.46
C THR A 191 4.91 -15.23 -0.66
N ASP A 192 5.56 -15.40 0.49
CA ASP A 192 5.42 -16.59 1.35
C ASP A 192 3.98 -16.74 1.87
N ARG A 193 3.25 -15.64 1.99
CA ARG A 193 1.83 -15.65 2.39
C ARG A 193 0.92 -16.40 1.41
N PHE A 194 1.35 -16.61 0.18
CA PHE A 194 0.58 -17.25 -0.89
C PHE A 194 1.14 -18.64 -1.25
N VAL A 195 2.04 -19.16 -0.42
CA VAL A 195 2.59 -20.51 -0.55
C VAL A 195 1.81 -21.48 0.35
N GLY A 196 1.47 -22.65 -0.18
CA GLY A 196 0.74 -23.69 0.55
C GLY A 196 -0.69 -23.90 0.06
N SER A 197 -1.42 -24.76 0.73
CA SER A 197 -2.84 -25.02 0.47
C SER A 197 -3.70 -24.18 1.43
N PHE A 198 -4.77 -23.61 0.89
CA PHE A 198 -5.75 -22.84 1.64
C PHE A 198 -7.10 -23.53 1.53
N GLU A 199 -7.87 -23.50 2.60
CA GLU A 199 -9.27 -23.94 2.56
C GLU A 199 -10.07 -23.04 1.61
N ARG A 200 -10.86 -23.65 0.73
CA ARG A 200 -11.67 -22.92 -0.24
C ARG A 200 -12.78 -22.15 0.50
N PRO A 201 -12.85 -20.81 0.33
CA PRO A 201 -13.78 -19.99 1.12
C PRO A 201 -15.21 -20.06 0.62
N MET A 202 -15.45 -20.50 -0.62
CA MET A 202 -16.77 -20.61 -1.26
C MET A 202 -16.83 -21.80 -2.22
N MET A 203 -18.01 -22.40 -2.33
CA MET A 203 -18.24 -23.55 -3.24
C MET A 203 -18.32 -23.15 -4.70
N ARG A 204 -18.98 -22.01 -5.00
CA ARG A 204 -19.10 -21.51 -6.39
C ARG A 204 -17.77 -20.92 -6.87
N LYS A 205 -17.56 -20.93 -8.18
CA LYS A 205 -16.45 -20.22 -8.81
C LYS A 205 -16.64 -18.72 -8.66
N TYR A 206 -15.56 -17.95 -8.63
CA TYR A 206 -15.70 -16.51 -8.46
C TYR A 206 -14.56 -15.70 -9.05
N ILE A 207 -14.92 -14.49 -9.45
CA ILE A 207 -14.02 -13.37 -9.69
C ILE A 207 -13.83 -12.64 -8.36
N CYS A 208 -12.62 -12.18 -8.04
CA CYS A 208 -12.36 -11.53 -6.77
C CYS A 208 -11.70 -10.16 -6.94
N TYR A 209 -12.22 -9.21 -6.16
CA TYR A 209 -11.55 -7.96 -5.83
C TYR A 209 -11.24 -7.93 -4.33
N CYS A 210 -10.04 -7.45 -3.95
CA CYS A 210 -9.67 -7.30 -2.55
C CYS A 210 -9.06 -5.92 -2.26
N GLY A 211 -9.74 -5.12 -1.41
CA GLY A 211 -9.28 -3.79 -1.01
C GLY A 211 -10.39 -2.93 -0.44
N SER A 212 -10.13 -1.63 -0.19
CA SER A 212 -11.20 -0.68 0.13
C SER A 212 -12.14 -0.54 -1.07
N LEU A 213 -13.45 -0.59 -0.83
CA LEU A 213 -14.43 -0.39 -1.87
C LEU A 213 -14.56 1.11 -2.13
N THR A 214 -13.95 1.58 -3.24
CA THR A 214 -13.92 3.00 -3.57
C THR A 214 -14.19 3.23 -5.06
N ILE A 215 -14.93 4.29 -5.37
CA ILE A 215 -15.23 4.70 -6.75
C ILE A 215 -13.99 5.34 -7.38
N LEU A 216 -13.51 6.44 -6.78
CA LEU A 216 -12.47 7.29 -7.39
C LEU A 216 -11.06 6.69 -7.38
N LYS A 217 -10.79 5.78 -6.45
CA LYS A 217 -9.44 5.20 -6.32
C LYS A 217 -9.31 3.85 -7.01
N ASP A 218 -10.28 2.99 -6.85
CA ASP A 218 -10.17 1.59 -7.27
C ASP A 218 -11.23 1.16 -8.30
N GLY A 219 -12.26 2.03 -8.59
CA GLY A 219 -13.24 1.79 -9.65
C GLY A 219 -14.16 0.60 -9.40
N VAL A 220 -14.56 0.38 -8.14
CA VAL A 220 -15.41 -0.77 -7.79
C VAL A 220 -16.77 -0.70 -8.49
N ASP A 221 -17.29 0.50 -8.74
CA ASP A 221 -18.50 0.72 -9.54
C ASP A 221 -18.32 0.30 -11.01
N ILE A 222 -17.16 0.56 -11.61
CA ILE A 222 -16.80 0.08 -12.95
C ILE A 222 -16.77 -1.45 -12.95
N LEU A 223 -16.13 -2.07 -11.95
CA LEU A 223 -16.06 -3.52 -11.84
C LEU A 223 -17.45 -4.15 -11.71
N ILE A 224 -18.35 -3.61 -10.88
CA ILE A 224 -19.72 -4.12 -10.73
C ILE A 224 -20.48 -4.02 -12.05
N LYS A 225 -20.39 -2.88 -12.74
CA LYS A 225 -21.02 -2.67 -14.05
C LYS A 225 -20.47 -3.63 -15.12
N SER A 226 -19.15 -3.78 -15.19
CA SER A 226 -18.50 -4.71 -16.13
C SER A 226 -18.86 -6.17 -15.84
N TYR A 227 -18.98 -6.55 -14.57
CA TYR A 227 -19.47 -7.88 -14.22
C TYR A 227 -20.93 -8.07 -14.65
N ALA A 228 -21.79 -7.06 -14.52
CA ALA A 228 -23.19 -7.13 -14.96
C ALA A 228 -23.30 -7.43 -16.48
N GLU A 229 -22.40 -6.92 -17.32
CA GLU A 229 -22.37 -7.21 -18.76
C GLU A 229 -22.07 -8.68 -19.10
N ILE A 230 -21.36 -9.38 -18.23
CA ILE A 230 -20.96 -10.77 -18.47
C ILE A 230 -21.73 -11.79 -17.61
N ALA A 231 -22.51 -11.36 -16.63
CA ALA A 231 -23.15 -12.24 -15.65
C ALA A 231 -24.07 -13.29 -16.27
N GLU A 232 -24.87 -12.93 -17.28
CA GLU A 232 -25.74 -13.85 -17.99
C GLU A 232 -24.98 -14.93 -18.78
N ARG A 233 -23.77 -14.62 -19.24
CA ARG A 233 -22.89 -15.54 -19.97
C ARG A 233 -22.16 -16.50 -19.04
N PHE A 234 -21.86 -16.08 -17.81
CA PHE A 234 -21.10 -16.85 -16.81
C PHE A 234 -21.90 -17.07 -15.53
N LYS A 235 -23.06 -17.73 -15.65
CA LYS A 235 -24.01 -17.95 -14.54
C LYS A 235 -23.47 -18.74 -13.35
N ASP A 236 -22.41 -19.52 -13.54
CA ASP A 236 -21.72 -20.28 -12.49
C ASP A 236 -20.60 -19.48 -11.79
N MET A 237 -20.42 -18.22 -12.16
CA MET A 237 -19.33 -17.35 -11.69
C MET A 237 -19.88 -16.20 -10.84
N ASP A 238 -19.49 -16.12 -9.59
CA ASP A 238 -19.86 -15.02 -8.69
C ASP A 238 -18.80 -13.91 -8.72
N LEU A 239 -19.16 -12.69 -8.27
CA LEU A 239 -18.22 -11.62 -7.96
C LEU A 239 -18.09 -11.44 -6.45
N ILE A 240 -16.87 -11.58 -5.91
CA ILE A 240 -16.60 -11.38 -4.49
C ILE A 240 -15.82 -10.09 -4.28
N LEU A 241 -16.38 -9.21 -3.47
CA LEU A 241 -15.81 -7.94 -3.07
C LEU A 241 -15.29 -8.05 -1.62
N VAL A 242 -14.00 -8.37 -1.49
CA VAL A 242 -13.34 -8.50 -0.19
C VAL A 242 -12.87 -7.13 0.29
N GLY A 243 -13.57 -6.61 1.30
CA GLY A 243 -13.27 -5.29 1.85
C GLY A 243 -14.52 -4.55 2.31
N ARG A 244 -14.34 -3.30 2.66
CA ARG A 244 -15.45 -2.42 3.03
C ARG A 244 -15.33 -1.08 2.33
N ALA A 245 -16.44 -0.40 2.17
CA ALA A 245 -16.48 0.98 1.74
C ALA A 245 -15.87 1.91 2.82
N ASP A 246 -15.32 3.04 2.40
CA ASP A 246 -14.74 4.02 3.31
C ASP A 246 -15.83 4.82 4.03
N THR A 247 -17.01 5.01 3.40
CA THR A 247 -18.18 5.70 3.94
C THR A 247 -19.44 4.83 3.86
N MET A 248 -20.45 5.17 4.67
CA MET A 248 -21.78 4.52 4.59
C MET A 248 -22.51 4.87 3.28
N GLU A 249 -22.25 6.06 2.74
CA GLU A 249 -22.80 6.51 1.45
C GLU A 249 -22.27 5.67 0.30
N ASP A 250 -20.95 5.42 0.27
CA ASP A 250 -20.35 4.54 -0.73
C ASP A 250 -20.86 3.10 -0.59
N GLU A 251 -21.01 2.58 0.63
CA GLU A 251 -21.54 1.23 0.85
C GLU A 251 -22.98 1.12 0.35
N LYS A 252 -23.82 2.12 0.64
CA LYS A 252 -25.18 2.16 0.13
C LYS A 252 -25.18 2.24 -1.39
N TYR A 253 -24.37 3.12 -1.99
CA TYR A 253 -24.28 3.24 -3.43
C TYR A 253 -23.94 1.91 -4.12
N PHE A 254 -22.95 1.16 -3.62
CA PHE A 254 -22.60 -0.13 -4.21
C PHE A 254 -23.73 -1.17 -4.08
N ARG A 255 -24.44 -1.19 -2.97
CA ARG A 255 -25.60 -2.10 -2.78
C ARG A 255 -26.75 -1.73 -3.70
N ASP A 256 -27.08 -0.45 -3.78
CA ASP A 256 -28.14 0.05 -4.69
C ASP A 256 -27.78 -0.25 -6.17
N LEU A 257 -26.49 -0.16 -6.52
CA LEU A 257 -25.99 -0.49 -7.86
C LEU A 257 -26.18 -1.98 -8.16
N VAL A 258 -25.80 -2.87 -7.24
CA VAL A 258 -26.01 -4.33 -7.37
C VAL A 258 -27.50 -4.66 -7.51
N ASP A 259 -28.36 -4.00 -6.71
CA ASP A 259 -29.80 -4.18 -6.76
C ASP A 259 -30.39 -3.76 -8.09
N SER A 260 -29.90 -2.65 -8.68
CA SER A 260 -30.38 -2.13 -9.97
C SER A 260 -30.11 -3.09 -11.14
N PHE A 261 -29.09 -3.95 -11.03
CA PHE A 261 -28.79 -5.01 -12.00
C PHE A 261 -29.44 -6.36 -11.68
N GLY A 262 -30.15 -6.51 -10.54
CA GLY A 262 -30.72 -7.79 -10.11
C GLY A 262 -29.67 -8.84 -9.71
N LEU A 263 -28.46 -8.44 -9.30
CA LEU A 263 -27.31 -9.33 -9.09
C LEU A 263 -27.02 -9.63 -7.61
N LYS A 264 -28.01 -9.52 -6.71
CA LYS A 264 -27.85 -9.77 -5.25
C LYS A 264 -27.31 -11.15 -4.93
N GLU A 265 -27.73 -12.15 -5.69
CA GLU A 265 -27.34 -13.55 -5.47
C GLU A 265 -25.98 -13.91 -6.02
N SER A 266 -25.42 -13.04 -6.89
CA SER A 266 -24.15 -13.30 -7.59
C SER A 266 -23.01 -12.35 -7.16
N ILE A 267 -23.30 -11.26 -6.43
CA ILE A 267 -22.29 -10.32 -5.94
C ILE A 267 -22.27 -10.31 -4.41
N HIS A 268 -21.13 -10.69 -3.84
CA HIS A 268 -20.98 -10.88 -2.40
C HIS A 268 -20.01 -9.88 -1.78
N PHE A 269 -20.46 -9.15 -0.75
CA PHE A 269 -19.65 -8.25 0.06
C PHE A 269 -19.23 -8.97 1.34
N THR A 270 -17.92 -9.28 1.48
CA THR A 270 -17.45 -10.01 2.67
C THR A 270 -17.22 -9.11 3.89
N GLY A 271 -17.18 -7.79 3.70
CA GLY A 271 -16.64 -6.88 4.70
C GLY A 271 -15.12 -7.03 4.85
N LYS A 272 -14.54 -6.36 5.85
CA LYS A 272 -13.11 -6.44 6.13
C LYS A 272 -12.74 -7.80 6.73
N LEU A 273 -11.89 -8.54 6.05
CA LEU A 273 -11.33 -9.80 6.54
C LEU A 273 -10.00 -9.59 7.27
N SER A 274 -9.66 -10.52 8.15
CA SER A 274 -8.34 -10.58 8.77
C SER A 274 -7.26 -10.95 7.73
N ARG A 275 -6.04 -10.44 7.93
CA ARG A 275 -4.92 -10.59 6.98
C ARG A 275 -4.61 -12.05 6.62
N ASN A 276 -4.80 -12.98 7.56
CA ASN A 276 -4.56 -14.41 7.35
C ASN A 276 -5.63 -15.12 6.49
N LYS A 277 -6.83 -14.54 6.34
CA LYS A 277 -7.89 -15.08 5.47
C LYS A 277 -7.76 -14.64 4.01
N ILE A 278 -7.07 -13.53 3.74
CA ILE A 278 -6.94 -12.97 2.38
C ILE A 278 -6.34 -13.97 1.39
N PRO A 279 -5.24 -14.71 1.70
CA PRO A 279 -4.66 -15.66 0.76
C PRO A 279 -5.66 -16.71 0.24
N ALA A 280 -6.55 -17.21 1.09
CA ALA A 280 -7.57 -18.18 0.68
C ALA A 280 -8.49 -17.62 -0.42
N TYR A 281 -9.01 -16.40 -0.22
CA TYR A 281 -9.87 -15.73 -1.20
C TYR A 281 -9.16 -15.43 -2.52
N LEU A 282 -7.90 -15.00 -2.46
CA LEU A 282 -7.16 -14.65 -3.67
C LEU A 282 -6.69 -15.91 -4.44
N SER A 283 -6.23 -16.95 -3.73
CA SER A 283 -5.68 -18.16 -4.37
C SER A 283 -6.75 -19.06 -5.00
N HIS A 284 -8.01 -18.97 -4.57
CA HIS A 284 -9.12 -19.75 -5.13
C HIS A 284 -9.98 -19.01 -6.13
N ALA A 285 -9.69 -17.73 -6.39
CA ALA A 285 -10.37 -16.98 -7.44
C ALA A 285 -10.01 -17.51 -8.84
N GLU A 286 -10.98 -17.58 -9.74
CA GLU A 286 -10.73 -17.86 -11.16
C GLU A 286 -10.04 -16.66 -11.83
N LEU A 287 -10.33 -15.44 -11.34
CA LEU A 287 -9.84 -14.20 -11.87
C LEU A 287 -9.74 -13.15 -10.74
N LEU A 288 -8.64 -12.41 -10.69
CA LEU A 288 -8.44 -11.28 -9.79
C LEU A 288 -8.54 -9.95 -10.56
N THR A 289 -9.21 -8.95 -9.99
CA THR A 289 -9.59 -7.76 -10.75
C THR A 289 -9.31 -6.44 -10.04
N LEU A 290 -8.95 -5.40 -10.82
CA LEU A 290 -8.85 -4.02 -10.34
C LEU A 290 -9.15 -3.03 -11.47
N ALA A 291 -10.34 -2.42 -11.46
CA ALA A 291 -10.83 -1.48 -12.48
C ALA A 291 -10.46 -0.01 -12.19
N ARG A 292 -9.25 0.25 -11.74
CA ARG A 292 -8.77 1.54 -11.27
C ARG A 292 -8.89 2.64 -12.33
N PRO A 293 -9.62 3.76 -12.06
CA PRO A 293 -9.75 4.86 -13.02
C PRO A 293 -8.46 5.68 -13.13
N LYS A 294 -8.31 6.39 -14.25
CA LYS A 294 -7.20 7.33 -14.46
C LYS A 294 -7.29 8.51 -13.49
N SER A 295 -6.22 8.76 -12.77
CA SER A 295 -6.13 9.88 -11.83
C SER A 295 -4.69 10.14 -11.45
N ILE A 296 -4.38 11.34 -10.91
CA ILE A 296 -3.04 11.65 -10.38
C ILE A 296 -2.61 10.67 -9.26
N VAL A 297 -3.57 10.10 -8.53
CA VAL A 297 -3.30 9.07 -7.51
C VAL A 297 -2.91 7.74 -8.15
N ALA A 298 -3.51 7.42 -9.29
CA ALA A 298 -3.16 6.24 -10.07
C ALA A 298 -1.79 6.39 -10.71
N ASP A 299 -1.51 7.57 -11.30
CA ASP A 299 -0.24 7.85 -11.99
C ASP A 299 0.95 7.89 -11.02
N ALA A 300 0.75 8.44 -9.82
CA ALA A 300 1.81 8.58 -8.83
C ALA A 300 2.11 7.31 -8.02
N GLY A 301 1.27 6.28 -8.08
CA GLY A 301 1.39 5.10 -7.24
C GLY A 301 1.32 3.78 -8.00
N PHE A 302 1.63 2.70 -7.30
CA PHE A 302 1.36 1.33 -7.73
C PHE A 302 0.44 0.65 -6.71
N PRO A 303 -0.69 0.06 -7.11
CA PRO A 303 -1.63 -0.55 -6.17
C PRO A 303 -1.03 -1.84 -5.57
N SER A 304 -0.78 -1.83 -4.26
CA SER A 304 -0.17 -2.95 -3.55
C SER A 304 -0.97 -4.26 -3.65
N LYS A 305 -2.29 -4.17 -3.84
CA LYS A 305 -3.14 -5.34 -4.05
C LYS A 305 -2.75 -6.13 -5.31
N VAL A 306 -2.31 -5.45 -6.38
CA VAL A 306 -1.87 -6.11 -7.61
C VAL A 306 -0.65 -7.00 -7.36
N THR A 307 0.29 -6.59 -6.51
CA THR A 307 1.44 -7.45 -6.17
C THR A 307 1.01 -8.69 -5.38
N GLU A 308 -0.02 -8.59 -4.53
CA GLU A 308 -0.61 -9.75 -3.85
C GLU A 308 -1.37 -10.66 -4.83
N TYR A 309 -2.08 -10.08 -5.81
CA TYR A 309 -2.77 -10.83 -6.87
C TYR A 309 -1.76 -11.65 -7.69
N LEU A 310 -0.73 -11.00 -8.19
CA LEU A 310 0.33 -11.67 -8.96
C LEU A 310 1.00 -12.79 -8.14
N ALA A 311 1.23 -12.58 -6.84
CA ALA A 311 1.87 -13.57 -5.98
C ALA A 311 1.08 -14.90 -5.87
N THR A 312 -0.23 -14.88 -6.12
CA THR A 312 -1.05 -16.11 -6.16
C THR A 312 -0.78 -16.97 -7.39
N GLY A 313 -0.41 -16.38 -8.51
CA GLY A 313 -0.32 -17.02 -9.82
C GLY A 313 -1.67 -17.13 -10.55
N ARG A 314 -2.72 -16.53 -10.01
CA ARG A 314 -4.03 -16.46 -10.70
C ARG A 314 -4.02 -15.41 -11.79
N PRO A 315 -4.84 -15.55 -12.84
CA PRO A 315 -5.02 -14.53 -13.84
C PRO A 315 -5.45 -13.20 -13.22
N VAL A 316 -4.94 -12.08 -13.77
CA VAL A 316 -5.21 -10.73 -13.25
C VAL A 316 -5.69 -9.83 -14.38
N VAL A 317 -6.89 -9.24 -14.25
CA VAL A 317 -7.37 -8.16 -15.12
C VAL A 317 -7.26 -6.83 -14.38
N VAL A 318 -6.52 -5.88 -14.95
CA VAL A 318 -6.33 -4.55 -14.38
C VAL A 318 -6.39 -3.48 -15.46
N THR A 319 -6.74 -2.26 -15.09
CA THR A 319 -6.69 -1.12 -16.01
C THR A 319 -5.27 -0.62 -16.23
N SER A 320 -4.96 -0.18 -17.45
CA SER A 320 -3.64 0.34 -17.86
C SER A 320 -3.42 1.78 -17.37
N VAL A 321 -3.11 1.94 -16.06
CA VAL A 321 -2.88 3.26 -15.43
C VAL A 321 -1.56 3.32 -14.67
N GLY A 322 -0.94 4.50 -14.64
CA GLY A 322 0.26 4.80 -13.86
C GLY A 322 1.40 3.81 -14.13
N GLU A 323 1.94 3.21 -13.09
CA GLU A 323 3.04 2.24 -13.16
C GLU A 323 2.61 0.83 -13.63
N ILE A 324 1.32 0.55 -13.78
CA ILE A 324 0.84 -0.80 -14.17
C ILE A 324 1.48 -1.23 -15.49
N PRO A 325 1.41 -0.48 -16.61
CA PRO A 325 1.99 -0.90 -17.90
C PRO A 325 3.52 -0.92 -17.92
N VAL A 326 4.20 -0.36 -16.93
CA VAL A 326 5.67 -0.49 -16.77
C VAL A 326 6.05 -1.94 -16.49
N TYR A 327 5.31 -2.60 -15.60
CA TYR A 327 5.60 -3.95 -15.12
C TYR A 327 4.73 -5.03 -15.76
N LEU A 328 3.45 -4.72 -16.00
CA LEU A 328 2.50 -5.68 -16.55
C LEU A 328 2.37 -5.48 -18.06
N LYS A 329 2.47 -6.60 -18.78
CA LYS A 329 2.35 -6.63 -20.23
C LYS A 329 1.11 -7.42 -20.60
N ASP A 330 0.25 -6.78 -21.41
CA ASP A 330 -1.02 -7.36 -21.85
C ASP A 330 -0.81 -8.73 -22.51
N ASN A 331 -1.68 -9.67 -22.18
CA ASN A 331 -1.66 -11.05 -22.66
C ASN A 331 -0.34 -11.83 -22.35
N PHE A 332 0.52 -11.29 -21.47
CA PHE A 332 1.78 -11.96 -21.12
C PHE A 332 1.84 -12.32 -19.63
N ASN A 333 1.68 -11.36 -18.72
CA ASN A 333 1.72 -11.59 -17.27
C ASN A 333 0.53 -10.96 -16.53
N ALA A 334 -0.38 -10.34 -17.27
CA ALA A 334 -1.68 -9.85 -16.85
C ALA A 334 -2.51 -9.51 -18.09
N PHE A 335 -3.76 -9.10 -17.88
CA PHE A 335 -4.67 -8.65 -18.94
C PHE A 335 -5.04 -7.20 -18.66
N LEU A 336 -4.79 -6.33 -19.65
CA LEU A 336 -4.94 -4.89 -19.48
C LEU A 336 -6.21 -4.40 -20.14
N ALA A 337 -7.02 -3.65 -19.40
CA ALA A 337 -8.22 -2.97 -19.87
C ALA A 337 -8.01 -1.45 -19.95
N GLU A 338 -8.83 -0.77 -20.72
CA GLU A 338 -8.84 0.69 -20.80
C GLU A 338 -9.38 1.32 -19.51
N PRO A 339 -8.69 2.34 -18.94
CA PRO A 339 -9.16 3.00 -17.74
C PRO A 339 -10.50 3.72 -17.93
N GLY A 340 -11.49 3.40 -17.10
CA GLY A 340 -12.82 4.02 -17.14
C GLY A 340 -13.79 3.38 -18.12
N SER A 341 -13.36 2.42 -18.97
CA SER A 341 -14.24 1.70 -19.88
C SER A 341 -14.82 0.46 -19.22
N ILE A 342 -16.14 0.42 -19.06
CA ILE A 342 -16.89 -0.74 -18.57
C ILE A 342 -16.78 -1.88 -19.60
N GLU A 343 -17.01 -1.58 -20.86
CA GLU A 343 -16.97 -2.52 -22.00
C GLU A 343 -15.59 -3.20 -22.10
N SER A 344 -14.51 -2.42 -22.19
CA SER A 344 -13.15 -2.98 -22.26
C SER A 344 -12.82 -3.86 -21.06
N PHE A 345 -13.27 -3.51 -19.84
CA PHE A 345 -13.04 -4.31 -18.66
C PHE A 345 -13.86 -5.61 -18.68
N ALA A 346 -15.13 -5.55 -19.14
CA ALA A 346 -16.02 -6.70 -19.31
C ALA A 346 -15.45 -7.68 -20.35
N GLU A 347 -15.01 -7.17 -21.52
CA GLU A 347 -14.40 -7.98 -22.58
C GLU A 347 -13.14 -8.70 -22.09
N ARG A 348 -12.29 -8.03 -21.32
CA ARG A 348 -11.08 -8.66 -20.76
C ARG A 348 -11.40 -9.73 -19.72
N MET A 349 -12.39 -9.51 -18.86
CA MET A 349 -12.86 -10.55 -17.93
C MET A 349 -13.42 -11.76 -18.69
N ALA A 350 -14.28 -11.54 -19.68
CA ALA A 350 -14.84 -12.61 -20.50
C ALA A 350 -13.74 -13.41 -21.24
N PHE A 351 -12.78 -12.70 -21.86
CA PHE A 351 -11.65 -13.33 -22.54
C PHE A 351 -10.86 -14.27 -21.62
N VAL A 352 -10.54 -13.83 -20.39
CA VAL A 352 -9.81 -14.63 -19.39
C VAL A 352 -10.60 -15.87 -19.01
N LEU A 353 -11.91 -15.73 -18.77
CA LEU A 353 -12.77 -16.85 -18.36
C LEU A 353 -12.97 -17.90 -19.46
N GLU A 354 -12.89 -17.50 -20.73
CA GLU A 354 -13.02 -18.39 -21.90
C GLU A 354 -11.70 -19.07 -22.28
N ASN A 355 -10.57 -18.42 -22.04
CA ASN A 355 -9.24 -18.87 -22.45
C ASN A 355 -8.39 -19.30 -21.24
N LYS A 356 -8.91 -20.25 -20.44
CA LYS A 356 -8.37 -20.61 -19.12
C LYS A 356 -6.88 -21.00 -19.14
N ASP A 357 -6.49 -21.91 -20.01
CA ASP A 357 -5.09 -22.40 -20.08
C ASP A 357 -4.12 -21.26 -20.39
N PHE A 358 -4.51 -20.39 -21.33
CA PHE A 358 -3.74 -19.20 -21.67
C PHE A 358 -3.66 -18.21 -20.50
N ALA A 359 -4.78 -18.00 -19.82
CA ALA A 359 -4.88 -17.10 -18.69
C ALA A 359 -4.07 -17.61 -17.48
N GLU A 360 -4.11 -18.91 -17.19
CA GLU A 360 -3.30 -19.53 -16.15
C GLU A 360 -1.79 -19.40 -16.45
N SER A 361 -1.39 -19.62 -17.70
CA SER A 361 0.00 -19.40 -18.13
C SER A 361 0.45 -17.96 -17.90
N ALA A 362 -0.40 -16.97 -18.22
CA ALA A 362 -0.12 -15.56 -17.94
C ALA A 362 -0.05 -15.28 -16.43
N GLY A 363 -0.95 -15.88 -15.64
CA GLY A 363 -0.94 -15.80 -14.19
C GLY A 363 0.37 -16.31 -13.57
N LEU A 364 0.90 -17.43 -14.06
CA LEU A 364 2.19 -17.96 -13.62
C LEU A 364 3.35 -17.00 -13.92
N LYS A 365 3.38 -16.38 -15.09
CA LYS A 365 4.38 -15.33 -15.40
C LYS A 365 4.21 -14.09 -14.50
N GLY A 366 2.97 -13.77 -14.13
CA GLY A 366 2.69 -12.75 -13.10
C GLY A 366 3.29 -13.13 -11.74
N LYS A 367 3.21 -14.40 -11.34
CA LYS A 367 3.82 -14.90 -10.10
C LYS A 367 5.35 -14.82 -10.12
N GLU A 368 5.99 -15.12 -11.24
CA GLU A 368 7.43 -14.94 -11.43
C GLU A 368 7.83 -13.47 -11.27
N LEU A 369 7.06 -12.55 -11.85
CA LEU A 369 7.26 -11.11 -11.66
C LEU A 369 7.15 -10.71 -10.18
N ALA A 370 6.15 -11.23 -9.46
CA ALA A 370 5.97 -10.97 -8.03
C ALA A 370 7.16 -11.50 -7.21
N ALA A 371 7.63 -12.71 -7.50
CA ALA A 371 8.76 -13.34 -6.82
C ALA A 371 10.10 -12.63 -7.11
N GLY A 372 10.25 -12.05 -8.29
CA GLY A 372 11.45 -11.31 -8.70
C GLY A 372 11.39 -9.85 -8.28
N VAL A 373 10.59 -9.05 -9.00
CA VAL A 373 10.59 -7.59 -8.91
C VAL A 373 9.90 -7.09 -7.64
N PHE A 374 8.77 -7.69 -7.24
CA PHE A 374 7.98 -7.19 -6.11
C PHE A 374 8.29 -7.89 -4.78
N ASN A 375 9.15 -8.91 -4.78
CA ASN A 375 9.55 -9.58 -3.55
C ASN A 375 10.29 -8.62 -2.61
N TYR A 376 9.80 -8.49 -1.39
CA TYR A 376 10.37 -7.55 -0.42
C TYR A 376 11.85 -7.84 -0.09
N ARG A 377 12.28 -9.10 -0.12
CA ARG A 377 13.69 -9.47 0.13
C ARG A 377 14.61 -8.84 -0.91
N ASN A 378 14.24 -8.97 -2.18
CA ASN A 378 15.00 -8.41 -3.29
C ASN A 378 15.01 -6.87 -3.22
N GLN A 379 13.86 -6.26 -2.97
CA GLN A 379 13.76 -4.81 -2.90
C GLN A 379 14.54 -4.22 -1.73
N VAL A 380 14.45 -4.83 -0.56
CA VAL A 380 15.24 -4.38 0.60
C VAL A 380 16.73 -4.67 0.41
N GLY A 381 17.11 -5.79 -0.23
CA GLY A 381 18.47 -6.04 -0.66
C GLY A 381 19.02 -4.92 -1.55
N ASN A 382 18.24 -4.47 -2.56
CA ASN A 382 18.60 -3.34 -3.41
C ASN A 382 18.72 -2.02 -2.63
N ILE A 383 17.81 -1.77 -1.68
CA ILE A 383 17.88 -0.61 -0.77
C ILE A 383 19.18 -0.64 0.01
N ILE A 384 19.53 -1.77 0.62
CA ILE A 384 20.76 -1.91 1.43
C ILE A 384 22.01 -1.73 0.57
N ALA A 385 22.04 -2.30 -0.64
CA ALA A 385 23.15 -2.11 -1.57
C ALA A 385 23.30 -0.62 -1.94
N PHE A 386 22.19 0.06 -2.22
CA PHE A 386 22.18 1.49 -2.50
C PHE A 386 22.65 2.33 -1.28
N LEU A 387 22.18 2.01 -0.07
CA LEU A 387 22.62 2.70 1.16
C LEU A 387 24.13 2.50 1.40
N LYS A 388 24.66 1.30 1.19
CA LYS A 388 26.09 1.01 1.29
C LYS A 388 26.91 1.83 0.29
N SER A 389 26.42 2.03 -0.93
CA SER A 389 27.09 2.91 -1.91
C SER A 389 27.15 4.38 -1.49
N LYS A 390 26.37 4.77 -0.47
CA LYS A 390 26.35 6.08 0.18
C LYS A 390 27.13 6.11 1.50
N ASN A 391 27.91 5.07 1.80
CA ASN A 391 28.69 4.91 3.04
C ASN A 391 27.84 4.76 4.32
N LEU A 392 26.63 4.17 4.20
CA LEU A 392 25.70 3.91 5.30
C LEU A 392 25.69 2.43 5.71
#